data_b3e9d9cc31a6d9d7e6377bdebefa92e3
#
_entry.id   b3e9d9cc31a6d9d7e6377bdebefa92e3
#
_cell.length_a   1.000
_cell.length_b   1.000
_cell.length_c   1.000
_cell.angle_alpha   90.00
_cell.angle_beta   90.00
_cell.angle_gamma   90.00
#
_symmetry.space_group_name_H-M   'P 1'
#
loop_
_entity.id
_entity.type
_entity.pdbx_description
1 polymer ?
#
loop_
_entity_poly.entity_id
_entity_poly.type
_entity_poly.pdbx_seq_one_letter_code
_entity_poly.pdbx_strand_id
1 'polypeptide(L)'
;MNIAGYEFPDDLYYDKNHAWARVEGNTITQGYTEFAQKLAKEIQFVEIPKAGRSVTQGQPVMSIESGKWVGRVLAMVSGKLAGVNEELEFSPTLINESPYDQGWLVRIEASNSDELKNLWRVNDPAFAEFIMGDIAKYKLA
;
A
#
# COMPACT_ATOMS: atom_id res chain seq x y z
N MET A 1 13.16 8.91 -0.14
CA MET A 1 13.16 10.11 -0.99
C MET A 1 11.94 10.97 -0.68
N ASN A 2 12.12 12.26 -0.52
CA ASN A 2 11.00 13.17 -0.28
C ASN A 2 10.49 13.71 -1.62
N ILE A 3 9.18 13.63 -1.85
CA ILE A 3 8.53 14.21 -3.02
C ILE A 3 7.42 15.11 -2.51
N ALA A 4 7.57 16.41 -2.72
CA ALA A 4 6.59 17.43 -2.35
C ALA A 4 6.16 17.37 -0.86
N GLY A 5 7.08 17.00 0.02
CA GLY A 5 6.84 16.94 1.47
C GLY A 5 6.45 15.57 1.99
N TYR A 6 6.30 14.57 1.13
CA TYR A 6 5.96 13.21 1.53
C TYR A 6 7.16 12.28 1.39
N GLU A 7 7.36 11.43 2.38
CA GLU A 7 8.46 10.46 2.35
C GLU A 7 8.07 9.21 1.58
N PHE A 8 8.98 8.76 0.69
CA PHE A 8 8.86 7.52 -0.07
C PHE A 8 10.18 6.78 0.05
N PRO A 9 10.27 5.74 0.91
CA PRO A 9 11.52 4.99 1.06
C PRO A 9 12.08 4.47 -0.28
N ASP A 10 13.40 4.54 -0.43
CA ASP A 10 14.09 4.26 -1.69
C ASP A 10 14.09 2.78 -2.05
N ASP A 11 13.93 1.91 -1.08
CA ASP A 11 14.02 0.46 -1.26
C ASP A 11 12.68 -0.21 -1.57
N LEU A 12 11.61 0.57 -1.70
CA LEU A 12 10.26 0.05 -1.94
C LEU A 12 9.85 0.18 -3.41
N TYR A 13 8.81 -0.56 -3.76
CA TYR A 13 8.08 -0.42 -5.03
C TYR A 13 6.75 0.27 -4.75
N TYR A 14 6.21 0.93 -5.78
CA TYR A 14 4.99 1.74 -5.65
C TYR A 14 4.05 1.50 -6.83
N ASP A 15 2.75 1.73 -6.61
CA ASP A 15 1.77 1.60 -7.69
C ASP A 15 0.83 2.82 -7.76
N LYS A 16 -0.04 2.82 -8.76
CA LYS A 16 -0.99 3.90 -9.00
C LYS A 16 -2.12 3.98 -7.97
N ASN A 17 -2.19 3.01 -7.07
CA ASN A 17 -3.20 2.97 -6.00
C ASN A 17 -2.61 3.47 -4.68
N HIS A 18 -1.44 4.11 -4.73
CA HIS A 18 -0.73 4.64 -3.56
C HIS A 18 -0.31 3.58 -2.55
N ALA A 19 -0.08 2.36 -3.03
CA ALA A 19 0.45 1.28 -2.21
C ALA A 19 1.96 1.18 -2.37
N TRP A 20 2.62 0.68 -1.33
CA TRP A 20 4.04 0.34 -1.37
C TRP A 20 4.24 -1.15 -1.21
N ALA A 21 5.32 -1.67 -1.75
CA ALA A 21 5.71 -3.07 -1.59
C ALA A 21 7.17 -3.19 -1.17
N ARG A 22 7.40 -4.01 -0.16
CA ARG A 22 8.75 -4.41 0.26
C ARG A 22 8.98 -5.83 -0.19
N VAL A 23 10.05 -6.02 -0.95
CA VAL A 23 10.39 -7.33 -1.53
C VAL A 23 11.47 -8.00 -0.71
N GLU A 24 11.17 -9.15 -0.15
CA GLU A 24 12.11 -9.96 0.62
C GLU A 24 12.04 -11.41 0.10
N GLY A 25 12.89 -11.73 -0.88
CA GLY A 25 12.78 -12.99 -1.59
C GLY A 25 11.47 -13.07 -2.37
N ASN A 26 10.66 -14.08 -2.12
CA ASN A 26 9.34 -14.22 -2.73
C ASN A 26 8.23 -13.60 -1.89
N THR A 27 8.55 -13.08 -0.70
CA THR A 27 7.57 -12.47 0.18
C THR A 27 7.47 -10.99 -0.13
N ILE A 28 6.26 -10.55 -0.45
CA ILE A 28 5.96 -9.16 -0.75
C ILE A 28 5.06 -8.63 0.37
N THR A 29 5.59 -7.68 1.15
CA THR A 29 4.78 -6.98 2.16
C THR A 29 4.30 -5.69 1.55
N GLN A 30 3.00 -5.40 1.64
CA GLN A 30 2.45 -4.17 1.09
C GLN A 30 1.65 -3.38 2.12
N GLY A 31 1.55 -2.08 1.87
CA GLY A 31 0.82 -1.15 2.70
C GLY A 31 0.50 0.11 1.93
N TYR A 32 0.00 1.13 2.61
CA TYR A 32 -0.27 2.44 2.03
C TYR A 32 0.89 3.39 2.29
N THR A 33 1.17 4.26 1.32
CA THR A 33 2.19 5.31 1.45
C THR A 33 1.74 6.37 2.44
N GLU A 34 2.68 7.21 2.87
CA GLU A 34 2.38 8.39 3.69
C GLU A 34 1.35 9.29 3.01
N PHE A 35 1.46 9.45 1.69
CA PHE A 35 0.50 10.23 0.93
C PHE A 35 -0.90 9.60 0.99
N ALA A 36 -1.01 8.29 0.81
CA ALA A 36 -2.29 7.59 0.84
C ALA A 36 -3.01 7.76 2.17
N GLN A 37 -2.31 7.62 3.28
CA GLN A 37 -2.93 7.75 4.60
C GLN A 37 -3.36 9.20 4.89
N LYS A 38 -2.65 10.18 4.33
CA LYS A 38 -3.06 11.58 4.41
C LYS A 38 -4.38 11.82 3.68
N LEU A 39 -4.54 11.22 2.50
CA LEU A 39 -5.79 11.29 1.74
C LEU A 39 -6.94 10.63 2.50
N ALA A 40 -6.70 9.46 3.06
CA ALA A 40 -7.72 8.67 3.73
C ALA A 40 -8.15 9.27 5.07
N LYS A 41 -7.31 10.09 5.69
CA LYS A 41 -7.49 10.61 7.05
C LYS A 41 -7.37 9.48 8.08
N GLU A 42 -7.84 9.69 9.30
CA GLU A 42 -7.71 8.71 10.37
C GLU A 42 -8.45 7.42 10.04
N ILE A 43 -7.74 6.32 10.00
CA ILE A 43 -8.33 5.01 9.75
C ILE A 43 -9.03 4.54 11.01
N GLN A 44 -10.30 4.17 10.89
CA GLN A 44 -11.15 3.78 12.01
C GLN A 44 -11.48 2.30 12.01
N PHE A 45 -11.45 1.66 10.85
CA PHE A 45 -11.85 0.26 10.73
C PHE A 45 -11.08 -0.42 9.60
N VAL A 46 -10.67 -1.66 9.85
CA VAL A 46 -9.98 -2.49 8.85
C VAL A 46 -10.65 -3.86 8.84
N GLU A 47 -11.05 -4.30 7.65
CA GLU A 47 -11.55 -5.66 7.47
C GLU A 47 -10.35 -6.58 7.25
N ILE A 48 -10.10 -7.49 8.19
CA ILE A 48 -8.97 -8.41 8.13
C ILE A 48 -9.35 -9.62 7.27
N PRO A 49 -8.66 -9.85 6.14
CA PRO A 49 -8.93 -11.01 5.30
C PRO A 49 -8.35 -12.28 5.89
N LYS A 50 -8.83 -13.42 5.39
CA LYS A 50 -8.25 -14.71 5.76
C LYS A 50 -7.02 -15.00 4.91
N ALA A 51 -5.92 -15.39 5.56
CA ALA A 51 -4.73 -15.86 4.87
C ALA A 51 -4.99 -17.20 4.17
N GLY A 52 -4.17 -17.53 3.19
CA GLY A 52 -4.19 -18.82 2.50
C GLY A 52 -4.84 -18.82 1.14
N ARG A 53 -5.58 -17.79 0.77
CA ARG A 53 -6.23 -17.75 -0.55
C ARG A 53 -5.27 -17.26 -1.64
N SER A 54 -5.54 -17.65 -2.87
CA SER A 54 -4.82 -17.12 -4.03
C SER A 54 -5.36 -15.74 -4.40
N VAL A 55 -4.45 -14.85 -4.79
CA VAL A 55 -4.80 -13.50 -5.24
C VAL A 55 -4.12 -13.21 -6.57
N THR A 56 -4.71 -12.32 -7.35
CA THR A 56 -4.18 -11.87 -8.64
C THR A 56 -3.85 -10.39 -8.53
N GLN A 57 -2.77 -9.95 -9.19
CA GLN A 57 -2.40 -8.54 -9.24
C GLN A 57 -3.61 -7.69 -9.63
N GLY A 58 -3.93 -6.67 -8.83
CA GLY A 58 -5.06 -5.79 -9.05
C GLY A 58 -6.38 -6.27 -8.44
N GLN A 59 -6.41 -7.46 -7.86
CA GLN A 59 -7.61 -7.99 -7.21
C GLN A 59 -7.76 -7.40 -5.80
N PRO A 60 -8.99 -7.05 -5.35
CA PRO A 60 -9.19 -6.60 -3.98
C PRO A 60 -8.85 -7.68 -2.96
N VAL A 61 -8.14 -7.31 -1.89
CA VAL A 61 -7.74 -8.25 -0.83
C VAL A 61 -8.29 -7.86 0.55
N MET A 62 -8.57 -6.59 0.78
CA MET A 62 -9.15 -6.14 2.05
C MET A 62 -9.81 -4.79 1.89
N SER A 63 -10.57 -4.36 2.90
CA SER A 63 -11.20 -3.03 2.93
C SER A 63 -10.70 -2.24 4.13
N ILE A 64 -10.60 -0.93 3.96
CA ILE A 64 -10.19 0.01 5.00
C ILE A 64 -11.18 1.16 5.01
N GLU A 65 -11.59 1.59 6.21
CA GLU A 65 -12.53 2.70 6.37
C GLU A 65 -11.96 3.79 7.26
N SER A 66 -12.19 5.03 6.85
CA SER A 66 -12.03 6.21 7.70
C SER A 66 -13.41 6.85 7.87
N GLY A 67 -13.50 7.92 8.64
CA GLY A 67 -14.78 8.62 8.83
C GLY A 67 -15.39 9.18 7.55
N LYS A 68 -14.60 9.33 6.47
CA LYS A 68 -15.04 9.98 5.22
C LYS A 68 -14.79 9.14 3.98
N TRP A 69 -14.18 7.97 4.13
CA TRP A 69 -13.70 7.23 2.98
C TRP A 69 -13.74 5.73 3.25
N VAL A 70 -14.12 4.98 2.24
CA VAL A 70 -14.03 3.52 2.23
C VAL A 70 -13.21 3.13 1.02
N GLY A 71 -12.15 2.36 1.22
CA GLY A 71 -11.27 1.95 0.15
C GLY A 71 -10.98 0.47 0.17
N ARG A 72 -10.69 -0.06 -1.01
CA ARG A 72 -10.24 -1.43 -1.18
C ARG A 72 -8.75 -1.46 -1.45
N VAL A 73 -8.06 -2.33 -0.73
CA VAL A 73 -6.66 -2.58 -0.99
C VAL A 73 -6.55 -3.62 -2.08
N LEU A 74 -5.81 -3.30 -3.14
CA LEU A 74 -5.62 -4.21 -4.28
C LEU A 74 -4.27 -4.91 -4.15
N ALA A 75 -4.23 -6.19 -4.49
CA ALA A 75 -2.98 -6.94 -4.47
C ALA A 75 -1.98 -6.33 -5.44
N MET A 76 -0.76 -6.07 -4.99
CA MET A 76 0.28 -5.51 -5.84
C MET A 76 0.94 -6.56 -6.73
N VAL A 77 0.82 -7.83 -6.34
CA VAL A 77 1.35 -8.96 -7.10
C VAL A 77 0.38 -10.14 -6.98
N SER A 78 0.49 -11.08 -7.90
CA SER A 78 -0.23 -12.36 -7.84
C SER A 78 0.52 -13.34 -6.96
N GLY A 79 -0.22 -14.21 -6.28
CA GLY A 79 0.36 -15.24 -5.45
C GLY A 79 -0.60 -15.71 -4.39
N LYS A 80 -0.05 -16.12 -3.24
CA LYS A 80 -0.83 -16.58 -2.12
C LYS A 80 -0.78 -15.56 -1.01
N LEU A 81 -1.94 -15.25 -0.43
CA LEU A 81 -2.02 -14.35 0.73
C LEU A 81 -1.45 -15.10 1.93
N ALA A 82 -0.19 -14.79 2.26
CA ALA A 82 0.59 -15.53 3.25
C ALA A 82 0.46 -14.97 4.66
N GLY A 83 0.10 -13.68 4.80
CA GLY A 83 -0.03 -13.06 6.11
C GLY A 83 -0.88 -11.81 6.07
N VAL A 84 -1.45 -11.48 7.21
CA VAL A 84 -2.26 -10.29 7.41
C VAL A 84 -1.83 -9.65 8.73
N ASN A 85 -1.89 -8.33 8.80
CA ASN A 85 -1.52 -7.62 10.03
C ASN A 85 -2.73 -7.57 10.96
N GLU A 86 -2.84 -8.54 11.84
CA GLU A 86 -3.98 -8.67 12.74
C GLU A 86 -4.05 -7.56 13.80
N GLU A 87 -2.94 -6.89 14.08
CA GLU A 87 -2.95 -5.76 15.01
C GLU A 87 -3.82 -4.61 14.55
N LEU A 88 -4.04 -4.49 13.24
CA LEU A 88 -4.88 -3.43 12.69
C LEU A 88 -6.34 -3.56 13.12
N GLU A 89 -6.77 -4.75 13.52
CA GLU A 89 -8.12 -4.93 14.06
C GLU A 89 -8.34 -4.10 15.33
N PHE A 90 -7.31 -4.02 16.16
CA PHE A 90 -7.36 -3.30 17.43
C PHE A 90 -6.74 -1.92 17.37
N SER A 91 -5.84 -1.69 16.42
CA SER A 91 -5.08 -0.45 16.29
C SER A 91 -5.01 0.00 14.83
N PRO A 92 -6.15 0.32 14.20
CA PRO A 92 -6.17 0.68 12.78
C PRO A 92 -5.38 1.96 12.49
N THR A 93 -5.19 2.85 13.46
CA THR A 93 -4.40 4.07 13.27
C THR A 93 -2.92 3.82 13.06
N LEU A 94 -2.43 2.59 13.22
CA LEU A 94 -1.05 2.27 12.85
C LEU A 94 -0.78 2.56 11.36
N ILE A 95 -1.82 2.47 10.53
CA ILE A 95 -1.71 2.83 9.11
C ILE A 95 -1.33 4.31 8.96
N ASN A 96 -1.87 5.17 9.82
CA ASN A 96 -1.56 6.60 9.82
C ASN A 96 -0.22 6.91 10.51
N GLU A 97 0.06 6.24 11.62
CA GLU A 97 1.19 6.55 12.50
C GLU A 97 2.51 5.96 11.97
N SER A 98 2.44 4.78 11.35
CA SER A 98 3.62 4.06 10.90
C SER A 98 3.34 3.32 9.59
N PRO A 99 3.04 4.06 8.50
CA PRO A 99 2.58 3.43 7.25
C PRO A 99 3.60 2.48 6.61
N TYR A 100 4.89 2.71 6.82
CA TYR A 100 5.94 1.91 6.18
C TYR A 100 6.49 0.80 7.09
N ASP A 101 6.02 0.69 8.33
CA ASP A 101 6.50 -0.31 9.28
C ASP A 101 5.33 -1.02 9.93
N GLN A 102 4.88 -0.56 11.11
CA GLN A 102 3.84 -1.27 11.86
C GLN A 102 2.46 -1.24 11.19
N GLY A 103 2.25 -0.30 10.29
CA GLY A 103 1.00 -0.17 9.53
C GLY A 103 0.94 -0.99 8.24
N TRP A 104 1.79 -2.01 8.08
CA TRP A 104 1.71 -2.89 6.92
C TRP A 104 0.36 -3.60 6.88
N LEU A 105 -0.10 -3.94 5.69
CA LEU A 105 -1.45 -4.50 5.50
C LEU A 105 -1.44 -6.01 5.33
N VAL A 106 -0.78 -6.49 4.28
CA VAL A 106 -0.77 -7.92 3.96
C VAL A 106 0.61 -8.33 3.44
N ARG A 107 0.88 -9.65 3.50
CA ARG A 107 2.04 -10.28 2.88
C ARG A 107 1.54 -11.27 1.84
N ILE A 108 2.12 -11.21 0.66
CA ILE A 108 1.79 -12.10 -0.45
C ILE A 108 3.05 -12.87 -0.82
N GLU A 109 2.94 -14.20 -0.90
CA GLU A 109 4.01 -15.00 -1.47
C GLU A 109 3.83 -14.99 -2.98
N ALA A 110 4.70 -14.27 -3.66
CA ALA A 110 4.55 -13.99 -5.08
C ALA A 110 4.76 -15.25 -5.92
N SER A 111 3.89 -15.46 -6.90
CA SER A 111 4.00 -16.56 -7.85
C SER A 111 4.71 -16.17 -9.14
N ASN A 112 4.82 -14.87 -9.41
CA ASN A 112 5.44 -14.36 -10.63
C ASN A 112 6.14 -13.02 -10.36
N SER A 113 7.45 -13.07 -10.18
CA SER A 113 8.24 -11.88 -9.89
C SER A 113 8.31 -10.87 -11.04
N ASP A 114 7.95 -11.30 -12.25
CA ASP A 114 7.92 -10.39 -13.40
C ASP A 114 6.88 -9.28 -13.25
N GLU A 115 5.88 -9.49 -12.42
CA GLU A 115 4.86 -8.47 -12.15
C GLU A 115 5.43 -7.23 -11.45
N LEU A 116 6.59 -7.33 -10.81
CA LEU A 116 7.27 -6.19 -10.20
C LEU A 116 7.63 -5.13 -11.24
N LYS A 117 7.77 -5.53 -12.51
CA LYS A 117 8.05 -4.59 -13.61
C LYS A 117 6.88 -3.64 -13.88
N ASN A 118 5.69 -3.97 -13.41
CA ASN A 118 4.50 -3.13 -13.53
C ASN A 118 4.45 -2.04 -12.45
N LEU A 119 5.39 -2.05 -11.52
CA LEU A 119 5.43 -1.12 -10.39
C LEU A 119 6.54 -0.09 -10.57
N TRP A 120 6.41 1.02 -9.86
CA TRP A 120 7.40 2.10 -9.91
C TRP A 120 8.42 1.99 -8.80
N ARG A 121 9.62 2.54 -9.05
CA ARG A 121 10.61 2.87 -8.03
C ARG A 121 10.62 4.39 -7.85
N VAL A 122 11.18 4.86 -6.73
CA VAL A 122 11.18 6.31 -6.42
C VAL A 122 11.91 7.15 -7.47
N ASN A 123 12.90 6.57 -8.13
CA ASN A 123 13.68 7.28 -9.15
C ASN A 123 13.05 7.27 -10.54
N ASP A 124 11.91 6.61 -10.71
CA ASP A 124 11.17 6.64 -11.97
C ASP A 124 10.52 8.02 -12.12
N PRO A 125 10.81 8.77 -13.20
CA PRO A 125 10.19 10.08 -13.40
C PRO A 125 8.67 10.03 -13.42
N ALA A 126 8.10 8.94 -13.93
CA ALA A 126 6.65 8.76 -13.99
C ALA A 126 6.02 8.70 -12.59
N PHE A 127 6.74 8.16 -11.60
CA PHE A 127 6.23 8.10 -10.24
C PHE A 127 6.12 9.50 -9.62
N ALA A 128 7.17 10.31 -9.71
CA ALA A 128 7.14 11.67 -9.19
C ALA A 128 6.04 12.49 -9.87
N GLU A 129 5.90 12.34 -11.18
CA GLU A 129 4.87 13.03 -11.95
C GLU A 129 3.47 12.61 -11.50
N PHE A 130 3.27 11.32 -11.24
CA PHE A 130 2.01 10.79 -10.72
C PHE A 130 1.67 11.39 -9.35
N ILE A 131 2.64 11.43 -8.43
CA ILE A 131 2.45 11.99 -7.08
C ILE A 131 2.11 13.47 -7.17
N MET A 132 2.85 14.24 -7.96
CA MET A 132 2.60 15.68 -8.12
C MET A 132 1.22 15.93 -8.72
N GLY A 133 0.79 15.10 -9.67
CA GLY A 133 -0.53 15.19 -10.28
C GLY A 133 -1.64 14.95 -9.27
N ASP A 134 -1.49 13.97 -8.40
CA ASP A 134 -2.49 13.65 -7.39
C ASP A 134 -2.54 14.70 -6.27
N ILE A 135 -1.40 15.29 -5.90
CA ILE A 135 -1.39 16.40 -4.95
C ILE A 135 -2.24 17.56 -5.50
N ALA A 136 -2.07 17.89 -6.77
CA ALA A 136 -2.85 18.95 -7.40
C ALA A 136 -4.34 18.57 -7.50
N LYS A 137 -4.62 17.31 -7.87
CA LYS A 137 -5.99 16.80 -8.03
C LYS A 137 -6.79 16.85 -6.72
N TYR A 138 -6.16 16.47 -5.61
CA TYR A 138 -6.83 16.41 -4.30
C TYR A 138 -6.60 17.67 -3.47
N LYS A 139 -5.87 18.65 -4.01
CA LYS A 139 -5.58 19.93 -3.36
C LYS A 139 -4.92 19.78 -1.99
N LEU A 140 -4.02 18.83 -1.88
CA LEU A 140 -3.20 18.67 -0.69
C LEU A 140 -2.00 19.60 -0.80
N ALA A 141 -1.89 20.50 0.12
CA ALA A 141 -0.76 21.42 0.16
C ALA A 141 0.37 20.82 1.00
#